data_47f4721c5e3fbd2892eb4aa627679088
#
_entry.id   47f4721c5e3fbd2892eb4aa627679088
#
_cell.length_a   1.000
_cell.length_b   1.000
_cell.length_c   1.000
_cell.angle_alpha   90.00
_cell.angle_beta   90.00
_cell.angle_gamma   90.00
#
_symmetry.space_group_name_H-M   'P 1'
#
loop_
_entity.id
_entity.type
_entity.pdbx_description
1 polymer ?
#
loop_
_entity_poly.entity_id
_entity_poly.type
_entity_poly.pdbx_seq_one_letter_code
_entity_poly.pdbx_strand_id
1 'polypeptide(L)'
;DMEARTVRANNNVEADRGMVEVERGPLVYCAEWPDNKFDIKTVILNQEPKFTLGTMALDNFIPADSKAKLHAYKEINMKTLTTDAQCLRFDANGRLATKDVRLTLIPYYAWCHRGSGDMKVWLPQDMKATTPALPATLASTSKIETSSKMPAIESINDRLVPMNADDRSVPYTHWGPKKASTEWISYTFNEATEVKSCTTYWFDDQPWGGCSLPKSWKVYYKTADGSWAPVADADNYPTEKGSACTVNFKPVKTTALKLEVELPADKSAGIFEWSVK
;
A
#
# COMPACT_ATOMS: atom_id res chain seq x y z
N ASP A 1 17.47 -27.42 17.84
CA ASP A 1 16.99 -26.30 17.02
C ASP A 1 15.51 -26.58 16.69
N MET A 2 14.63 -25.61 16.88
CA MET A 2 13.20 -25.79 16.61
C MET A 2 12.94 -25.56 15.13
N GLU A 3 12.33 -26.52 14.46
CA GLU A 3 11.94 -26.42 13.06
C GLU A 3 10.63 -25.64 12.91
N ALA A 4 10.48 -24.92 11.79
CA ALA A 4 9.23 -24.29 11.43
C ALA A 4 8.24 -25.33 10.89
N ARG A 5 6.96 -25.20 11.26
CA ARG A 5 5.89 -26.10 10.81
C ARG A 5 4.64 -25.32 10.47
N THR A 6 3.74 -25.95 9.75
CA THR A 6 2.39 -25.44 9.49
C THR A 6 1.38 -26.11 10.41
N VAL A 7 0.40 -25.35 10.89
CA VAL A 7 -0.73 -25.83 11.70
C VAL A 7 -2.03 -25.46 10.98
N ARG A 8 -2.90 -26.44 10.76
CA ARG A 8 -4.17 -26.21 10.05
C ARG A 8 -5.18 -25.50 10.94
N ALA A 9 -5.90 -24.56 10.34
CA ALA A 9 -7.04 -23.93 10.96
C ALA A 9 -8.13 -24.97 11.32
N ASN A 10 -8.84 -24.70 12.42
CA ASN A 10 -9.98 -25.54 12.80
C ASN A 10 -11.12 -25.35 11.79
N ASN A 11 -11.67 -26.43 11.26
CA ASN A 11 -12.75 -26.40 10.27
C ASN A 11 -14.05 -25.72 10.76
N ASN A 12 -14.22 -25.56 12.08
CA ASN A 12 -15.34 -24.84 12.66
C ASN A 12 -15.19 -23.31 12.55
N VAL A 13 -13.97 -22.81 12.26
CA VAL A 13 -13.70 -21.39 11.99
C VAL A 13 -13.83 -21.18 10.49
N GLU A 14 -15.00 -20.75 10.06
CA GLU A 14 -15.34 -20.65 8.63
C GLU A 14 -14.39 -19.75 7.85
N ALA A 15 -13.98 -18.63 8.44
CA ALA A 15 -13.10 -17.64 7.83
C ALA A 15 -11.70 -18.18 7.49
N ASP A 16 -11.24 -19.20 8.21
CA ASP A 16 -9.87 -19.72 8.10
C ASP A 16 -9.81 -21.12 7.47
N ARG A 17 -10.95 -21.63 6.98
CA ARG A 17 -10.99 -22.95 6.32
C ARG A 17 -10.03 -23.04 5.12
N GLY A 18 -9.25 -24.10 5.06
CA GLY A 18 -8.25 -24.30 4.00
C GLY A 18 -6.97 -23.49 4.19
N MET A 19 -6.83 -22.84 5.33
CA MET A 19 -5.64 -22.07 5.69
C MET A 19 -4.80 -22.77 6.74
N VAL A 20 -3.54 -22.35 6.82
CA VAL A 20 -2.57 -22.78 7.83
C VAL A 20 -1.90 -21.55 8.44
N GLU A 21 -1.54 -21.62 9.70
CA GLU A 21 -0.56 -20.74 10.31
C GLU A 21 0.84 -21.36 10.28
N VAL A 22 1.87 -20.56 10.48
CA VAL A 22 3.27 -21.00 10.55
C VAL A 22 3.80 -20.75 11.95
N GLU A 23 4.30 -21.82 12.57
CA GLU A 23 4.91 -21.77 13.91
C GLU A 23 6.38 -22.17 13.88
N ARG A 24 7.16 -21.63 14.80
CA ARG A 24 8.50 -22.09 15.15
C ARG A 24 8.67 -22.09 16.67
N GLY A 25 8.64 -23.28 17.28
CA GLY A 25 8.50 -23.40 18.74
C GLY A 25 7.20 -22.75 19.22
N PRO A 26 7.22 -21.87 20.22
CA PRO A 26 6.02 -21.21 20.73
C PRO A 26 5.63 -19.95 19.95
N LEU A 27 6.35 -19.62 18.88
CA LEU A 27 6.14 -18.37 18.13
C LEU A 27 5.31 -18.65 16.87
N VAL A 28 4.21 -17.92 16.73
CA VAL A 28 3.44 -17.78 15.50
C VAL A 28 4.08 -16.74 14.61
N TYR A 29 4.07 -16.96 13.31
CA TYR A 29 4.61 -16.06 12.31
C TYR A 29 3.51 -15.48 11.44
N CYS A 30 3.73 -14.27 10.93
CA CYS A 30 2.81 -13.60 10.02
C CYS A 30 3.55 -13.01 8.81
N ALA A 31 2.84 -12.89 7.69
CA ALA A 31 3.26 -12.07 6.57
C ALA A 31 2.87 -10.62 6.82
N GLU A 32 3.75 -9.67 6.55
CA GLU A 32 3.49 -8.25 6.65
C GLU A 32 3.90 -7.55 5.34
N TRP A 33 3.14 -6.53 4.96
CA TRP A 33 3.31 -5.81 3.69
C TRP A 33 4.73 -5.25 3.44
N PRO A 34 5.51 -4.74 4.43
CA PRO A 34 6.81 -4.15 4.15
C PRO A 34 7.86 -5.16 3.66
N ASP A 35 7.68 -6.46 3.98
CA ASP A 35 8.62 -7.52 3.64
C ASP A 35 8.29 -8.23 2.33
N ASN A 36 7.06 -8.03 1.82
CA ASN A 36 6.51 -8.78 0.70
C ASN A 36 6.13 -7.83 -0.44
N LYS A 37 6.83 -7.93 -1.59
CA LYS A 37 6.62 -7.08 -2.77
C LYS A 37 5.44 -7.54 -3.64
N PHE A 38 4.36 -7.98 -3.01
CA PHE A 38 3.11 -8.40 -3.64
C PHE A 38 1.98 -8.26 -2.62
N ASP A 39 0.74 -8.22 -3.08
CA ASP A 39 -0.43 -8.20 -2.19
C ASP A 39 -0.51 -9.52 -1.42
N ILE A 40 -0.18 -9.50 -0.12
CA ILE A 40 -0.15 -10.69 0.75
C ILE A 40 -1.51 -11.33 0.95
N LYS A 41 -2.62 -10.64 0.66
CA LYS A 41 -3.97 -11.22 0.65
C LYS A 41 -4.14 -12.29 -0.42
N THR A 42 -3.33 -12.20 -1.47
CA THR A 42 -3.37 -13.08 -2.64
C THR A 42 -2.44 -14.29 -2.54
N VAL A 43 -1.72 -14.44 -1.43
CA VAL A 43 -0.72 -15.49 -1.25
C VAL A 43 -1.37 -16.90 -1.25
N ILE A 44 -0.66 -17.85 -1.82
CA ILE A 44 -0.94 -19.28 -1.74
C ILE A 44 0.36 -19.95 -1.28
N LEU A 45 0.34 -20.48 -0.06
CA LEU A 45 1.47 -21.23 0.48
C LEU A 45 1.49 -22.64 -0.12
N ASN A 46 2.68 -23.14 -0.45
CA ASN A 46 2.82 -24.52 -0.90
C ASN A 46 2.28 -25.50 0.13
N GLN A 47 1.83 -26.69 -0.30
CA GLN A 47 1.29 -27.72 0.60
C GLN A 47 2.34 -28.21 1.60
N GLU A 48 3.60 -28.31 1.16
CA GLU A 48 4.75 -28.69 1.98
C GLU A 48 5.83 -27.60 1.88
N PRO A 49 5.65 -26.46 2.58
CA PRO A 49 6.58 -25.35 2.45
C PRO A 49 7.93 -25.67 3.12
N LYS A 50 9.01 -25.33 2.44
CA LYS A 50 10.36 -25.42 3.00
C LYS A 50 10.78 -24.04 3.50
N PHE A 51 10.95 -23.92 4.80
CA PHE A 51 11.32 -22.65 5.43
C PHE A 51 12.82 -22.50 5.53
N THR A 52 13.32 -21.33 5.14
CA THR A 52 14.70 -20.91 5.37
C THR A 52 14.71 -19.89 6.52
N LEU A 53 15.51 -20.17 7.53
CA LEU A 53 15.67 -19.26 8.67
C LEU A 53 16.57 -18.07 8.29
N GLY A 54 16.08 -16.88 8.54
CA GLY A 54 16.77 -15.63 8.38
C GLY A 54 16.94 -14.87 9.71
N THR A 55 17.48 -13.69 9.63
CA THR A 55 17.62 -12.79 10.78
C THR A 55 17.36 -11.35 10.33
N MET A 56 16.59 -10.61 11.10
CA MET A 56 16.29 -9.21 10.86
C MET A 56 16.46 -8.43 12.17
N ALA A 57 17.11 -7.27 12.11
CA ALA A 57 17.30 -6.44 13.28
C ALA A 57 15.96 -5.86 13.76
N LEU A 58 15.65 -6.01 15.05
CA LEU A 58 14.41 -5.50 15.63
C LEU A 58 14.36 -3.97 15.61
N ASP A 59 15.49 -3.31 15.60
CA ASP A 59 15.57 -1.84 15.52
C ASP A 59 15.01 -1.25 14.22
N ASN A 60 14.87 -2.06 13.15
CA ASN A 60 14.15 -1.67 11.93
C ASN A 60 12.66 -1.42 12.16
N PHE A 61 12.13 -1.91 13.26
CA PHE A 61 10.71 -1.77 13.66
C PHE A 61 10.49 -0.64 14.66
N ILE A 62 11.56 -0.04 15.20
CA ILE A 62 11.47 1.01 16.21
C ILE A 62 11.61 2.37 15.51
N PRO A 63 10.64 3.31 15.68
CA PRO A 63 10.76 4.66 15.17
C PRO A 63 12.05 5.34 15.64
N ALA A 64 12.66 6.15 14.77
CA ALA A 64 13.95 6.77 15.03
C ALA A 64 13.98 7.66 16.28
N ASP A 65 12.86 8.34 16.58
CA ASP A 65 12.67 9.16 17.79
C ASP A 65 12.57 8.34 19.08
N SER A 66 12.14 7.08 18.97
CA SER A 66 12.06 6.14 20.10
C SER A 66 13.39 5.43 20.36
N LYS A 67 14.26 5.28 19.35
CA LYS A 67 15.58 4.63 19.50
C LYS A 67 16.47 5.31 20.55
N ALA A 68 16.42 6.63 20.66
CA ALA A 68 17.19 7.40 21.64
C ALA A 68 16.78 7.11 23.10
N LYS A 69 15.58 6.58 23.33
CA LYS A 69 15.00 6.29 24.66
C LYS A 69 15.20 4.84 25.09
N LEU A 70 15.60 3.96 24.17
CA LEU A 70 15.63 2.51 24.39
C LEU A 70 17.07 1.99 24.39
N HIS A 71 17.87 2.42 25.36
CA HIS A 71 19.29 1.99 25.50
C HIS A 71 19.48 0.45 25.59
N ALA A 72 18.44 -0.30 25.90
CA ALA A 72 18.49 -1.75 26.10
C ALA A 72 18.30 -2.58 24.81
N TYR A 73 17.93 -1.95 23.69
CA TYR A 73 17.60 -2.68 22.44
C TYR A 73 18.72 -2.70 21.40
N LYS A 74 19.96 -2.44 21.81
CA LYS A 74 21.10 -2.61 20.91
C LYS A 74 21.18 -4.08 20.48
N GLU A 75 21.01 -4.30 19.18
CA GLU A 75 21.28 -5.58 18.49
C GLU A 75 20.33 -6.75 18.81
N ILE A 76 19.09 -6.50 19.17
CA ILE A 76 18.10 -7.58 19.21
C ILE A 76 17.73 -7.97 17.77
N ASN A 77 18.13 -9.19 17.41
CA ASN A 77 17.79 -9.79 16.13
C ASN A 77 16.62 -10.74 16.30
N MET A 78 15.55 -10.55 15.53
CA MET A 78 14.48 -11.54 15.44
C MET A 78 14.79 -12.56 14.33
N LYS A 79 14.28 -13.77 14.47
CA LYS A 79 14.38 -14.82 13.45
C LYS A 79 13.20 -14.69 12.50
N THR A 80 13.51 -14.52 11.22
CA THR A 80 12.52 -14.52 10.13
C THR A 80 12.49 -15.86 9.43
N LEU A 81 11.40 -16.15 8.74
CA LEU A 81 11.27 -17.31 7.88
C LEU A 81 11.01 -16.85 6.45
N THR A 82 11.63 -17.51 5.49
CA THR A 82 11.31 -17.30 4.08
C THR A 82 10.99 -18.62 3.41
N THR A 83 10.06 -18.61 2.46
CA THR A 83 9.67 -19.78 1.68
C THR A 83 9.21 -19.37 0.28
N ASP A 84 9.28 -20.32 -0.67
CA ASP A 84 8.66 -20.13 -1.96
C ASP A 84 7.14 -20.31 -1.82
N ALA A 85 6.40 -19.44 -2.48
CA ALA A 85 4.95 -19.41 -2.48
C ALA A 85 4.45 -18.91 -3.84
N GLN A 86 3.14 -18.83 -4.01
CA GLN A 86 2.52 -18.22 -5.18
C GLN A 86 1.61 -17.07 -4.73
N CYS A 87 1.33 -16.13 -5.63
CA CYS A 87 0.24 -15.19 -5.46
C CYS A 87 -0.76 -15.30 -6.61
N LEU A 88 -2.05 -15.17 -6.28
CA LEU A 88 -3.15 -15.24 -7.25
C LEU A 88 -3.39 -13.85 -7.86
N ARG A 89 -3.45 -13.76 -9.16
CA ARG A 89 -3.67 -12.52 -9.91
C ARG A 89 -4.44 -12.75 -11.20
N PHE A 90 -4.92 -11.69 -11.81
CA PHE A 90 -5.38 -11.75 -13.21
C PHE A 90 -4.20 -11.55 -14.17
N ASP A 91 -4.14 -12.36 -15.22
CA ASP A 91 -3.20 -12.15 -16.33
C ASP A 91 -3.64 -10.99 -17.25
N ALA A 92 -2.85 -10.73 -18.29
CA ALA A 92 -3.15 -9.68 -19.29
C ALA A 92 -4.47 -9.91 -20.06
N ASN A 93 -5.00 -11.13 -20.05
CA ASN A 93 -6.25 -11.51 -20.70
C ASN A 93 -7.43 -11.54 -19.73
N GLY A 94 -7.23 -11.10 -18.48
CA GLY A 94 -8.26 -11.14 -17.42
C GLY A 94 -8.56 -12.54 -16.88
N ARG A 95 -7.67 -13.51 -17.08
CA ARG A 95 -7.81 -14.88 -16.52
C ARG A 95 -7.06 -14.98 -15.22
N LEU A 96 -7.60 -15.74 -14.27
CA LEU A 96 -6.89 -16.07 -13.03
C LEU A 96 -5.63 -16.89 -13.33
N ALA A 97 -4.52 -16.44 -12.78
CA ALA A 97 -3.20 -17.05 -12.92
C ALA A 97 -2.43 -16.93 -11.61
N THR A 98 -1.49 -17.83 -11.38
CA THR A 98 -0.54 -17.74 -10.28
C THR A 98 0.79 -17.18 -10.74
N LYS A 99 1.49 -16.50 -9.84
CA LYS A 99 2.86 -16.03 -10.02
C LYS A 99 3.69 -16.52 -8.83
N ASP A 100 4.86 -17.08 -9.10
CA ASP A 100 5.80 -17.46 -8.05
C ASP A 100 6.34 -16.20 -7.34
N VAL A 101 6.39 -16.29 -6.02
CA VAL A 101 6.86 -15.23 -5.14
C VAL A 101 7.71 -15.81 -4.01
N ARG A 102 8.57 -14.98 -3.43
CA ARG A 102 9.26 -15.30 -2.19
C ARG A 102 8.50 -14.66 -1.04
N LEU A 103 7.93 -15.49 -0.17
CA LEU A 103 7.20 -15.06 1.04
C LEU A 103 8.17 -14.91 2.19
N THR A 104 8.13 -13.76 2.85
CA THR A 104 8.85 -13.47 4.09
C THR A 104 7.85 -13.39 5.24
N LEU A 105 8.16 -14.09 6.33
CA LEU A 105 7.37 -14.13 7.55
C LEU A 105 8.21 -13.63 8.72
N ILE A 106 7.57 -12.83 9.57
CA ILE A 106 8.14 -12.32 10.82
C ILE A 106 7.39 -12.89 12.02
N PRO A 107 8.00 -12.95 13.22
CA PRO A 107 7.28 -13.32 14.42
C PRO A 107 6.12 -12.35 14.66
N TYR A 108 4.95 -12.86 15.01
CA TYR A 108 3.73 -12.07 15.22
C TYR A 108 3.90 -10.93 16.23
N TYR A 109 4.73 -11.09 17.26
CA TYR A 109 5.00 -10.02 18.22
C TYR A 109 5.66 -8.76 17.62
N ALA A 110 6.26 -8.87 16.44
CA ALA A 110 6.92 -7.77 15.73
C ALA A 110 6.01 -7.06 14.70
N TRP A 111 4.75 -7.49 14.59
CA TRP A 111 3.78 -6.89 13.69
C TRP A 111 3.47 -5.42 14.03
N CYS A 112 3.16 -4.62 13.01
CA CYS A 112 2.66 -3.24 13.08
C CYS A 112 3.66 -2.18 13.59
N HIS A 113 4.91 -2.53 13.85
CA HIS A 113 5.92 -1.55 14.31
C HIS A 113 6.43 -0.63 13.19
N ARG A 114 6.14 -0.95 11.93
CA ARG A 114 6.59 -0.19 10.75
C ARG A 114 5.46 0.60 10.08
N GLY A 115 4.34 0.75 10.74
CA GLY A 115 3.16 1.46 10.27
C GLY A 115 1.99 0.54 9.94
N SER A 116 0.85 1.14 9.61
CA SER A 116 -0.37 0.43 9.21
C SER A 116 -0.20 -0.20 7.83
N GLY A 117 -0.82 -1.34 7.62
CA GLY A 117 -0.81 -2.05 6.35
C GLY A 117 -1.30 -3.49 6.49
N ASP A 118 -1.36 -4.18 5.38
CA ASP A 118 -1.85 -5.56 5.35
C ASP A 118 -0.94 -6.50 6.14
N MET A 119 -1.59 -7.44 6.84
CA MET A 119 -0.94 -8.52 7.56
C MET A 119 -1.77 -9.80 7.44
N LYS A 120 -1.12 -10.95 7.41
CA LYS A 120 -1.78 -12.25 7.32
C LYS A 120 -1.07 -13.30 8.20
N VAL A 121 -1.82 -13.92 9.11
CA VAL A 121 -1.40 -15.07 9.91
C VAL A 121 -1.82 -16.36 9.21
N TRP A 122 -3.11 -16.45 8.91
CA TRP A 122 -3.69 -17.62 8.24
C TRP A 122 -3.43 -17.53 6.74
N LEU A 123 -2.60 -18.46 6.22
CA LEU A 123 -2.13 -18.51 4.85
C LEU A 123 -2.88 -19.59 4.07
N PRO A 124 -3.58 -19.24 2.97
CA PRO A 124 -4.22 -20.21 2.10
C PRO A 124 -3.21 -21.18 1.50
N GLN A 125 -3.60 -22.43 1.34
CA GLN A 125 -2.82 -23.45 0.62
C GLN A 125 -3.44 -23.86 -0.73
N ASP A 126 -4.56 -23.22 -1.11
CA ASP A 126 -5.17 -23.40 -2.42
C ASP A 126 -5.82 -22.10 -2.93
N MET A 127 -6.18 -22.09 -4.22
CA MET A 127 -6.79 -20.95 -4.87
C MET A 127 -8.19 -20.62 -4.35
N LYS A 128 -8.92 -21.59 -3.77
CA LYS A 128 -10.30 -21.39 -3.30
C LYS A 128 -10.34 -20.63 -1.98
N ALA A 129 -9.31 -20.80 -1.16
CA ALA A 129 -9.17 -20.15 0.14
C ALA A 129 -8.45 -18.79 0.05
N THR A 130 -8.05 -18.36 -1.17
CA THR A 130 -7.33 -17.09 -1.35
C THR A 130 -8.15 -16.07 -2.14
N THR A 131 -7.80 -14.79 -1.96
CA THR A 131 -8.42 -13.68 -2.69
C THR A 131 -7.55 -13.30 -3.89
N PRO A 132 -8.07 -13.26 -5.13
CA PRO A 132 -7.29 -12.83 -6.27
C PRO A 132 -6.95 -11.34 -6.17
N ALA A 133 -5.76 -10.96 -6.66
CA ALA A 133 -5.44 -9.56 -6.85
C ALA A 133 -6.45 -8.90 -7.80
N LEU A 134 -6.86 -7.69 -7.49
CA LEU A 134 -7.73 -6.93 -8.39
C LEU A 134 -7.01 -6.70 -9.74
N PRO A 135 -7.74 -6.63 -10.86
CA PRO A 135 -7.16 -6.35 -12.16
C PRO A 135 -6.32 -5.06 -12.14
N ALA A 136 -5.20 -5.06 -12.84
CA ALA A 136 -4.35 -3.88 -12.94
C ALA A 136 -5.14 -2.68 -13.50
N THR A 137 -4.90 -1.50 -12.94
CA THR A 137 -5.44 -0.23 -13.41
C THR A 137 -4.33 0.62 -14.03
N LEU A 138 -4.71 1.68 -14.76
CA LEU A 138 -3.73 2.63 -15.28
C LEU A 138 -2.85 3.21 -14.15
N ALA A 139 -3.46 3.61 -13.03
CA ALA A 139 -2.73 4.11 -11.86
C ALA A 139 -1.79 3.05 -11.27
N SER A 140 -2.27 1.81 -11.03
CA SER A 140 -1.48 0.77 -10.35
C SER A 140 -0.27 0.26 -11.16
N THR A 141 -0.23 0.53 -12.46
CA THR A 141 0.89 0.16 -13.34
C THR A 141 1.81 1.33 -13.68
N SER A 142 1.50 2.52 -13.18
CA SER A 142 2.25 3.74 -13.46
C SER A 142 3.48 3.91 -12.58
N LYS A 143 4.52 4.53 -13.14
CA LYS A 143 5.64 5.02 -12.34
C LYS A 143 5.21 6.26 -11.55
N ILE A 144 5.48 6.28 -10.25
CA ILE A 144 5.17 7.40 -9.36
C ILE A 144 6.39 8.29 -9.20
N GLU A 145 6.20 9.60 -9.31
CA GLU A 145 7.20 10.61 -8.94
C GLU A 145 6.53 11.70 -8.08
N THR A 146 7.27 12.32 -7.18
CA THR A 146 6.75 13.30 -6.20
C THR A 146 7.66 14.50 -6.06
N SER A 147 7.10 15.64 -5.66
CA SER A 147 7.85 16.88 -5.35
C SER A 147 8.79 16.73 -4.16
N SER A 148 8.49 15.82 -3.25
CA SER A 148 9.27 15.58 -2.02
C SER A 148 9.12 14.13 -1.59
N LYS A 149 10.05 13.65 -0.76
CA LYS A 149 9.97 12.30 -0.20
C LYS A 149 8.71 12.16 0.66
N MET A 150 7.89 11.17 0.34
CA MET A 150 6.65 10.83 1.03
C MET A 150 6.75 9.40 1.59
N PRO A 151 6.25 9.13 2.80
CA PRO A 151 6.19 7.76 3.33
C PRO A 151 5.15 6.94 2.58
N ALA A 152 5.35 5.64 2.42
CA ALA A 152 4.39 4.68 1.85
C ALA A 152 3.69 5.20 0.57
N ILE A 153 4.44 5.78 -0.36
CA ILE A 153 3.90 6.45 -1.56
C ILE A 153 3.08 5.49 -2.43
N GLU A 154 3.36 4.20 -2.39
CA GLU A 154 2.63 3.17 -3.14
C GLU A 154 1.17 3.01 -2.68
N SER A 155 0.80 3.58 -1.53
CA SER A 155 -0.60 3.58 -1.06
C SER A 155 -1.55 4.32 -2.01
N ILE A 156 -1.05 5.30 -2.76
CA ILE A 156 -1.91 6.13 -3.63
C ILE A 156 -2.52 5.39 -4.82
N ASN A 157 -2.06 4.19 -5.13
CA ASN A 157 -2.56 3.37 -6.24
C ASN A 157 -2.71 1.88 -5.89
N ASP A 158 -2.78 1.56 -4.60
CA ASP A 158 -2.97 0.19 -4.10
C ASP A 158 -4.43 -0.28 -4.19
N ARG A 159 -5.37 0.63 -4.46
CA ARG A 159 -6.82 0.42 -4.60
C ARG A 159 -7.52 0.03 -3.31
N LEU A 160 -6.88 0.29 -2.18
CA LEU A 160 -7.51 0.14 -0.87
C LEU A 160 -8.31 1.39 -0.57
N VAL A 161 -9.63 1.23 -0.48
CA VAL A 161 -10.54 2.33 -0.18
C VAL A 161 -10.75 2.43 1.32
N PRO A 162 -10.43 3.57 1.96
CA PRO A 162 -10.60 3.75 3.39
C PRO A 162 -12.10 3.85 3.75
N MET A 163 -12.45 3.48 4.98
CA MET A 163 -13.82 3.61 5.50
C MET A 163 -14.15 5.04 5.92
N ASN A 164 -13.15 5.84 6.25
CA ASN A 164 -13.29 7.25 6.67
C ASN A 164 -11.97 8.01 6.45
N ALA A 165 -11.96 9.32 6.70
CA ALA A 165 -10.80 10.16 6.42
C ALA A 165 -9.58 9.93 7.34
N ASP A 166 -9.74 9.26 8.48
CA ASP A 166 -8.67 8.87 9.42
C ASP A 166 -8.58 7.35 9.58
N ASP A 167 -8.85 6.61 8.53
CA ASP A 167 -8.77 5.15 8.57
C ASP A 167 -7.32 4.68 8.66
N ARG A 168 -6.93 4.17 9.83
CA ARG A 168 -5.59 3.65 10.09
C ARG A 168 -5.44 2.17 9.70
N SER A 169 -6.49 1.54 9.20
CA SER A 169 -6.45 0.13 8.78
C SER A 169 -5.90 -0.06 7.37
N VAL A 170 -5.84 1.02 6.57
CA VAL A 170 -5.26 1.02 5.23
C VAL A 170 -4.06 1.95 5.14
N PRO A 171 -3.08 1.67 4.27
CA PRO A 171 -1.94 2.55 4.05
C PRO A 171 -2.38 3.92 3.53
N TYR A 172 -1.63 4.94 3.88
CA TYR A 172 -1.78 6.30 3.38
C TYR A 172 -0.42 6.99 3.30
N THR A 173 -0.37 8.07 2.54
CA THR A 173 0.82 8.93 2.45
C THR A 173 0.49 10.37 2.76
N HIS A 174 1.50 11.19 3.04
CA HIS A 174 1.34 12.60 3.36
C HIS A 174 2.59 13.42 3.03
N TRP A 175 2.41 14.74 2.86
CA TRP A 175 3.52 15.67 2.62
C TRP A 175 4.21 16.18 3.90
N GLY A 176 3.78 15.75 5.09
CA GLY A 176 4.38 16.19 6.35
C GLY A 176 5.90 16.00 6.39
N PRO A 177 6.64 16.96 6.96
CA PRO A 177 6.16 18.10 7.75
C PRO A 177 5.84 19.38 6.96
N LYS A 178 5.75 19.36 5.63
CA LYS A 178 5.51 20.53 4.77
C LYS A 178 4.13 21.13 5.00
N LYS A 179 4.06 22.45 4.89
CA LYS A 179 2.87 23.29 5.05
C LYS A 179 3.00 24.52 4.15
N ALA A 180 1.88 25.18 3.83
CA ALA A 180 1.87 26.41 3.06
C ALA A 180 2.69 26.38 1.77
N SER A 181 2.77 25.21 1.14
CA SER A 181 3.52 24.98 -0.11
C SER A 181 2.64 24.32 -1.15
N THR A 182 3.07 24.43 -2.40
CA THR A 182 2.49 23.65 -3.50
C THR A 182 3.36 22.42 -3.72
N GLU A 183 2.74 21.26 -3.61
CA GLU A 183 3.37 19.96 -3.78
C GLU A 183 2.70 19.21 -4.92
N TRP A 184 3.34 18.13 -5.40
CA TRP A 184 2.75 17.36 -6.48
C TRP A 184 3.14 15.87 -6.41
N ILE A 185 2.29 15.05 -7.05
CA ILE A 185 2.51 13.65 -7.37
C ILE A 185 2.26 13.51 -8.88
N SER A 186 3.02 12.67 -9.57
CA SER A 186 2.75 12.36 -10.97
C SER A 186 2.77 10.86 -11.23
N TYR A 187 1.92 10.44 -12.17
CA TYR A 187 1.94 9.13 -12.80
C TYR A 187 2.54 9.26 -14.20
N THR A 188 3.55 8.43 -14.50
CA THR A 188 4.01 8.21 -15.87
C THR A 188 3.50 6.85 -16.33
N PHE A 189 2.73 6.85 -17.41
CA PHE A 189 2.11 5.66 -18.01
C PHE A 189 3.12 4.90 -18.87
N ASN A 190 2.90 3.59 -19.03
CA ASN A 190 3.74 2.75 -19.88
C ASN A 190 3.64 3.15 -21.38
N GLU A 191 2.48 3.68 -21.79
CA GLU A 191 2.20 4.20 -23.13
C GLU A 191 1.24 5.38 -23.07
N ALA A 192 1.18 6.16 -24.18
CA ALA A 192 0.24 7.27 -24.28
C ALA A 192 -1.19 6.77 -24.27
N THR A 193 -1.93 7.11 -23.21
CA THR A 193 -3.28 6.63 -22.92
C THR A 193 -4.25 7.81 -22.87
N GLU A 194 -5.47 7.60 -23.33
CA GLU A 194 -6.55 8.57 -23.16
C GLU A 194 -7.09 8.51 -21.73
N VAL A 195 -7.14 9.67 -21.08
CA VAL A 195 -7.66 9.84 -19.73
C VAL A 195 -8.70 10.96 -19.72
N LYS A 196 -9.75 10.80 -18.92
CA LYS A 196 -10.91 11.72 -18.87
C LYS A 196 -11.42 12.02 -17.48
N SER A 197 -10.91 11.32 -16.48
CA SER A 197 -11.26 11.58 -15.08
C SER A 197 -10.19 11.08 -14.13
N CYS A 198 -10.20 11.63 -12.91
CA CYS A 198 -9.45 11.07 -11.80
C CYS A 198 -10.24 11.22 -10.50
N THR A 199 -9.87 10.42 -9.51
CA THR A 199 -10.51 10.43 -8.19
C THR A 199 -9.42 10.38 -7.13
N THR A 200 -9.52 11.28 -6.14
CA THR A 200 -8.68 11.29 -4.94
C THR A 200 -9.50 10.91 -3.72
N TYR A 201 -8.84 10.30 -2.73
CA TYR A 201 -9.39 10.12 -1.40
C TYR A 201 -8.40 10.71 -0.39
N TRP A 202 -8.80 11.80 0.30
CA TRP A 202 -7.92 12.58 1.17
C TRP A 202 -7.84 11.98 2.56
N PHE A 203 -6.62 11.95 3.12
CA PHE A 203 -6.38 11.61 4.51
C PHE A 203 -6.43 12.89 5.36
N ASP A 204 -7.25 12.86 6.41
CA ASP A 204 -7.45 13.98 7.34
C ASP A 204 -7.63 13.42 8.76
N ASP A 205 -6.65 13.64 9.62
CA ASP A 205 -6.62 13.16 11.00
C ASP A 205 -6.96 14.25 12.04
N GLN A 206 -7.65 15.31 11.58
CA GLN A 206 -8.11 16.36 12.50
C GLN A 206 -9.24 15.87 13.41
N PRO A 207 -9.24 16.29 14.70
CA PRO A 207 -8.39 17.35 15.31
C PRO A 207 -7.06 16.83 15.91
N TRP A 208 -6.76 15.56 15.84
CA TRP A 208 -5.71 14.93 16.65
C TRP A 208 -4.33 14.90 15.98
N GLY A 209 -4.27 15.04 14.67
CA GLY A 209 -3.06 14.87 13.90
C GLY A 209 -2.56 16.10 13.16
N GLY A 210 -1.59 15.88 12.29
CA GLY A 210 -0.89 16.92 11.52
C GLY A 210 -1.37 17.11 10.09
N CYS A 211 -2.32 16.29 9.63
CA CYS A 211 -2.88 16.37 8.28
C CYS A 211 -4.32 16.90 8.30
N SER A 212 -4.66 17.70 7.31
CA SER A 212 -6.02 18.12 7.03
C SER A 212 -6.30 18.03 5.53
N LEU A 213 -7.52 18.30 5.11
CA LEU A 213 -7.85 18.44 3.70
C LEU A 213 -6.93 19.47 3.04
N PRO A 214 -6.52 19.30 1.77
CA PRO A 214 -5.76 20.31 1.05
C PRO A 214 -6.58 21.59 0.88
N LYS A 215 -5.90 22.72 0.76
CA LYS A 215 -6.54 24.01 0.45
C LYS A 215 -7.15 24.01 -0.94
N SER A 216 -6.44 23.44 -1.90
CA SER A 216 -6.90 23.22 -3.28
C SER A 216 -6.04 22.16 -3.97
N TRP A 217 -6.52 21.67 -5.09
CA TRP A 217 -5.75 20.77 -5.95
C TRP A 217 -6.16 20.95 -7.42
N LYS A 218 -5.29 20.51 -8.34
CA LYS A 218 -5.51 20.55 -9.78
C LYS A 218 -4.81 19.41 -10.48
N VAL A 219 -5.29 19.07 -11.68
CA VAL A 219 -4.71 18.03 -12.53
C VAL A 219 -4.11 18.64 -13.78
N TYR A 220 -2.93 18.17 -14.11
CA TYR A 220 -2.18 18.54 -15.31
C TYR A 220 -1.84 17.27 -16.11
N TYR A 221 -1.74 17.41 -17.40
CA TYR A 221 -1.26 16.34 -18.29
C TYR A 221 0.06 16.76 -18.96
N LYS A 222 0.84 15.79 -19.37
CA LYS A 222 2.08 16.03 -20.09
C LYS A 222 1.79 16.20 -21.58
N THR A 223 2.13 17.36 -22.13
CA THR A 223 1.96 17.70 -23.55
C THR A 223 3.02 17.00 -24.42
N ALA A 224 2.85 17.02 -25.74
CA ALA A 224 3.77 16.35 -26.66
C ALA A 224 5.20 16.93 -26.65
N ASP A 225 5.36 18.21 -26.29
CA ASP A 225 6.65 18.86 -26.11
C ASP A 225 7.29 18.61 -24.72
N GLY A 226 6.61 17.84 -23.86
CA GLY A 226 7.09 17.47 -22.54
C GLY A 226 6.77 18.46 -21.42
N SER A 227 6.06 19.57 -21.72
CA SER A 227 5.59 20.50 -20.69
C SER A 227 4.32 20.01 -19.98
N TRP A 228 3.93 20.68 -18.88
CA TRP A 228 2.71 20.40 -18.15
C TRP A 228 1.64 21.45 -18.49
N ALA A 229 0.48 21.01 -18.91
CA ALA A 229 -0.70 21.84 -19.14
C ALA A 229 -1.87 21.40 -18.25
N PRO A 230 -2.71 22.33 -17.74
CA PRO A 230 -3.91 21.95 -17.01
C PRO A 230 -4.88 21.19 -17.92
N VAL A 231 -5.61 20.22 -17.36
CA VAL A 231 -6.69 19.57 -18.09
C VAL A 231 -7.81 20.57 -18.42
N ALA A 232 -8.41 20.46 -19.60
CA ALA A 232 -9.46 21.36 -20.07
C ALA A 232 -10.84 20.89 -19.62
N ASP A 233 -11.78 21.86 -19.48
CA ASP A 233 -13.18 21.60 -19.16
C ASP A 233 -13.36 20.72 -17.90
N ALA A 234 -12.49 20.95 -16.88
CA ALA A 234 -12.53 20.20 -15.63
C ALA A 234 -13.72 20.63 -14.77
N ASP A 235 -14.34 19.66 -14.11
CA ASP A 235 -15.28 19.92 -13.02
C ASP A 235 -14.60 20.71 -11.88
N ASN A 236 -15.38 21.18 -10.91
CA ASN A 236 -14.82 21.69 -9.66
C ASN A 236 -13.99 20.60 -8.98
N TYR A 237 -12.91 21.01 -8.35
CA TYR A 237 -12.01 20.15 -7.60
C TYR A 237 -12.46 20.03 -6.14
N PRO A 238 -13.27 19.01 -5.78
CA PRO A 238 -13.79 18.88 -4.43
C PRO A 238 -12.70 18.50 -3.43
N THR A 239 -12.85 19.02 -2.20
CA THR A 239 -12.01 18.65 -1.03
C THR A 239 -12.92 18.21 0.10
N GLU A 240 -13.53 17.02 -0.05
CA GLU A 240 -14.50 16.49 0.90
C GLU A 240 -13.87 15.49 1.85
N LYS A 241 -14.16 15.63 3.14
CA LYS A 241 -13.67 14.71 4.17
C LYS A 241 -14.43 13.40 4.12
N GLY A 242 -13.68 12.29 4.06
CA GLY A 242 -14.25 10.94 4.12
C GLY A 242 -15.02 10.51 2.88
N SER A 243 -14.81 11.17 1.74
CA SER A 243 -15.47 10.88 0.48
C SER A 243 -14.49 10.84 -0.69
N ALA A 244 -14.84 10.10 -1.72
CA ALA A 244 -14.11 10.10 -2.98
C ALA A 244 -14.35 11.43 -3.73
N CYS A 245 -13.28 12.14 -4.04
CA CYS A 245 -13.30 13.42 -4.74
C CYS A 245 -12.99 13.20 -6.23
N THR A 246 -14.02 13.10 -7.07
CA THR A 246 -13.89 12.84 -8.51
C THR A 246 -13.93 14.13 -9.31
N VAL A 247 -13.06 14.24 -10.31
CA VAL A 247 -13.03 15.29 -11.32
C VAL A 247 -13.06 14.66 -12.70
N ASN A 248 -14.06 15.05 -13.51
CA ASN A 248 -14.08 14.75 -14.94
C ASN A 248 -13.50 15.93 -15.69
N PHE A 249 -12.89 15.66 -16.84
CA PHE A 249 -12.30 16.67 -17.71
C PHE A 249 -12.36 16.22 -19.17
N LYS A 250 -12.13 17.15 -20.08
CA LYS A 250 -12.06 16.82 -21.52
C LYS A 250 -11.03 15.72 -21.77
N PRO A 251 -11.40 14.62 -22.44
CA PRO A 251 -10.49 13.52 -22.73
C PRO A 251 -9.19 14.01 -23.36
N VAL A 252 -8.07 13.55 -22.85
CA VAL A 252 -6.75 13.89 -23.35
C VAL A 252 -5.86 12.65 -23.45
N LYS A 253 -5.19 12.47 -24.59
CA LYS A 253 -4.19 11.42 -24.78
C LYS A 253 -2.83 11.91 -24.31
N THR A 254 -2.27 11.28 -23.30
CA THR A 254 -1.02 11.71 -22.65
C THR A 254 -0.19 10.53 -22.13
N THR A 255 1.08 10.75 -21.90
CA THR A 255 1.99 9.79 -21.26
C THR A 255 2.10 9.98 -19.75
N ALA A 256 1.56 11.08 -19.18
CA ALA A 256 1.63 11.32 -17.75
C ALA A 256 0.55 12.29 -17.26
N LEU A 257 0.07 12.07 -16.03
CA LEU A 257 -0.73 13.02 -15.26
C LEU A 257 0.02 13.49 -14.03
N LYS A 258 -0.24 14.73 -13.63
CA LYS A 258 0.27 15.34 -12.39
C LYS A 258 -0.89 15.87 -11.57
N LEU A 259 -0.97 15.43 -10.32
CA LEU A 259 -1.79 15.98 -9.27
C LEU A 259 -0.97 17.05 -8.53
N GLU A 260 -1.39 18.29 -8.60
CA GLU A 260 -0.77 19.42 -7.87
C GLU A 260 -1.68 19.81 -6.71
N VAL A 261 -1.11 20.00 -5.53
CA VAL A 261 -1.83 20.18 -4.27
C VAL A 261 -1.29 21.39 -3.53
N GLU A 262 -2.15 22.32 -3.17
CA GLU A 262 -1.82 23.45 -2.29
C GLU A 262 -2.09 23.04 -0.84
N LEU A 263 -1.03 23.03 -0.03
CA LEU A 263 -1.13 22.66 1.38
C LEU A 263 -1.69 23.83 2.21
N PRO A 264 -2.47 23.53 3.28
CA PRO A 264 -2.92 24.55 4.24
C PRO A 264 -1.77 25.30 4.90
N ALA A 265 -2.05 26.47 5.46
CA ALA A 265 -1.04 27.33 6.06
C ALA A 265 -0.38 26.73 7.31
N ASP A 266 -1.15 25.99 8.10
CA ASP A 266 -0.77 25.48 9.42
C ASP A 266 -0.71 23.96 9.52
N LYS A 267 -1.16 23.24 8.49
CA LYS A 267 -1.23 21.77 8.43
C LYS A 267 -0.58 21.23 7.16
N SER A 268 -0.24 19.96 7.19
CA SER A 268 0.05 19.20 5.98
C SER A 268 -1.23 18.63 5.37
N ALA A 269 -1.14 18.01 4.21
CA ALA A 269 -2.21 17.18 3.66
C ALA A 269 -1.73 15.74 3.50
N GLY A 270 -2.68 14.81 3.49
CA GLY A 270 -2.45 13.42 3.21
C GLY A 270 -3.43 12.87 2.18
N ILE A 271 -3.09 11.74 1.61
CA ILE A 271 -3.89 11.08 0.57
C ILE A 271 -3.80 9.57 0.73
N PHE A 272 -4.94 8.89 0.58
CA PHE A 272 -5.03 7.44 0.54
C PHE A 272 -4.88 6.90 -0.87
N GLU A 273 -5.66 7.43 -1.80
CA GLU A 273 -5.78 6.89 -3.15
C GLU A 273 -5.87 8.03 -4.17
N TRP A 274 -5.22 7.84 -5.33
CA TRP A 274 -5.40 8.64 -6.53
C TRP A 274 -5.55 7.73 -7.74
N SER A 275 -6.77 7.52 -8.18
CA SER A 275 -7.09 6.71 -9.36
C SER A 275 -7.33 7.58 -10.59
N VAL A 276 -7.09 7.00 -11.79
CA VAL A 276 -7.24 7.66 -13.09
C VAL A 276 -7.99 6.75 -14.05
N LYS A 277 -8.86 7.36 -14.88
CA LYS A 277 -9.66 6.66 -15.89
C LYS A 277 -9.71 7.42 -17.21
#